data_cbfe8c0de775532a2aef208cf92482e1
#
_entry.id   cbfe8c0de775532a2aef208cf92482e1
#
_cell.length_a   1.000
_cell.length_b   1.000
_cell.length_c   1.000
_cell.angle_alpha   90.00
_cell.angle_beta   90.00
_cell.angle_gamma   90.00
#
_symmetry.space_group_name_H-M   'P 1'
#
loop_
_entity.id
_entity.type
_entity.pdbx_description
1 polymer ?
#
loop_
_entity_poly.entity_id
_entity_poly.type
_entity_poly.pdbx_seq_one_letter_code
_entity_poly.pdbx_strand_id
1 'polypeptide(L)'
;MPVKYVFVTGGVVSGLGKGITAASLGRLLKARGYKVTMQKFDPYINIDPGTMNPIQHGEVFVTDDGAETDLDLGHYERFIDESLTKNSNVTTGKVYWSVLQKERRGDYGGGTVQVIPHITNEIKSRFYRNFTSDDMHIAIIEVGGTVGDIESQPFLEAIRQFQHEVGHENAILCHVTLIPYLRASQELKTKPTQASVKELQGMGIQPDIIVCRSEQPLDQGLKDKIALFCNVPNTHVLQNLDVEYLYEAPLAMEKENLAKIACECLNLDCPEPDLSDWKSMVNDLRHPDKEVRIALVGKYTALHDAYISVVEALKHGGIPEHATIDIKWVDSEELNVDNVDEVLGDVNGILVPGGFGLRGVEGMILAARYARENKIPYLGLCLGMQVSIIEFARHVCGFNDAHSIELDPNTTHPVIALMPDQDGVEDIGGTLRLGAYPCVLDKDSKAYEVYGTTEISERHRHRYEVNNDYRATLTDHGMKLCGTSPDGRIVEMIELPDHPWFIATQAHPELKSRPNRPHPLFRG
;
A
#
# COMPACT_ATOMS: atom_id res chain seq x y z
N MET A 1 -7.55 23.41 -18.31
CA MET A 1 -7.33 24.07 -17.00
C MET A 1 -5.87 23.80 -16.64
N PRO A 2 -5.09 24.76 -16.10
CA PRO A 2 -3.76 24.43 -15.59
C PRO A 2 -3.89 23.45 -14.43
N VAL A 3 -2.92 22.53 -14.31
CA VAL A 3 -2.89 21.57 -13.21
C VAL A 3 -2.68 22.30 -11.90
N LYS A 4 -3.41 21.89 -10.86
CA LYS A 4 -3.28 22.42 -9.50
C LYS A 4 -2.53 21.42 -8.60
N TYR A 5 -1.78 21.95 -7.64
CA TYR A 5 -0.92 21.14 -6.77
C TYR A 5 -1.29 21.37 -5.31
N VAL A 6 -1.41 20.29 -4.55
CA VAL A 6 -1.55 20.34 -3.10
C VAL A 6 -0.38 19.59 -2.49
N PHE A 7 0.54 20.31 -1.85
CA PHE A 7 1.59 19.68 -1.08
C PHE A 7 1.12 19.37 0.34
N VAL A 8 1.38 18.16 0.81
CA VAL A 8 1.04 17.73 2.17
C VAL A 8 2.34 17.44 2.92
N THR A 9 2.59 18.21 3.97
CA THR A 9 3.77 18.06 4.84
C THR A 9 3.34 17.74 6.26
N GLY A 10 4.25 17.24 7.09
CA GLY A 10 3.97 16.97 8.49
C GLY A 10 5.02 17.52 9.41
N GLY A 11 4.62 17.84 10.63
CA GLY A 11 5.51 18.32 11.66
C GLY A 11 5.23 17.72 13.02
N VAL A 12 6.12 17.96 13.98
CA VAL A 12 6.09 17.50 15.37
C VAL A 12 6.56 16.04 15.53
N VAL A 13 5.87 15.06 14.94
CA VAL A 13 6.25 13.62 15.00
C VAL A 13 5.88 12.90 13.70
N SER A 14 6.47 11.73 13.46
CA SER A 14 6.05 10.79 12.41
C SER A 14 4.74 10.08 12.78
N GLY A 15 4.08 9.43 11.82
CA GLY A 15 2.86 8.65 12.08
C GLY A 15 1.59 9.49 12.34
N LEU A 16 1.59 10.78 11.98
CA LEU A 16 0.43 11.68 12.15
C LEU A 16 -0.74 11.41 11.21
N GLY A 17 -0.61 10.48 10.28
CA GLY A 17 -1.63 10.23 9.26
C GLY A 17 -1.64 11.26 8.14
N LYS A 18 -0.46 11.79 7.74
CA LYS A 18 -0.31 12.62 6.53
C LYS A 18 -0.89 11.95 5.31
N GLY A 19 -0.51 10.68 5.07
CA GLY A 19 -0.98 9.87 3.94
C GLY A 19 -2.49 9.75 3.93
N ILE A 20 -3.11 9.47 5.06
CA ILE A 20 -4.57 9.37 5.19
C ILE A 20 -5.26 10.73 4.98
N THR A 21 -4.68 11.82 5.47
CA THR A 21 -5.19 13.18 5.22
C THR A 21 -5.12 13.52 3.73
N ALA A 22 -3.98 13.24 3.08
CA ALA A 22 -3.79 13.43 1.64
C ALA A 22 -4.75 12.57 0.81
N ALA A 23 -4.88 11.29 1.15
CA ALA A 23 -5.80 10.35 0.49
C ALA A 23 -7.27 10.75 0.69
N SER A 24 -7.64 11.22 1.90
CA SER A 24 -8.99 11.75 2.18
C SER A 24 -9.30 12.97 1.32
N LEU A 25 -8.37 13.91 1.21
CA LEU A 25 -8.52 15.06 0.32
C LEU A 25 -8.68 14.62 -1.13
N GLY A 26 -7.87 13.65 -1.59
CA GLY A 26 -7.97 13.07 -2.92
C GLY A 26 -9.36 12.48 -3.19
N ARG A 27 -9.88 11.69 -2.25
CA ARG A 27 -11.24 11.12 -2.33
C ARG A 27 -12.31 12.20 -2.42
N LEU A 28 -12.21 13.23 -1.59
CA LEU A 28 -13.19 14.33 -1.54
C LEU A 28 -13.19 15.19 -2.81
N LEU A 29 -12.03 15.45 -3.39
CA LEU A 29 -11.90 16.16 -4.66
C LEU A 29 -12.41 15.30 -5.82
N LYS A 30 -12.13 14.00 -5.81
CA LYS A 30 -12.68 13.06 -6.80
C LYS A 30 -14.21 12.98 -6.73
N ALA A 31 -14.78 12.97 -5.53
CA ALA A 31 -16.23 13.00 -5.32
C ALA A 31 -16.90 14.28 -5.83
N ARG A 32 -16.13 15.35 -6.07
CA ARG A 32 -16.53 16.61 -6.71
C ARG A 32 -16.33 16.64 -8.21
N GLY A 33 -15.88 15.52 -8.81
CA GLY A 33 -15.68 15.39 -10.26
C GLY A 33 -14.28 15.79 -10.75
N TYR A 34 -13.33 16.08 -9.87
CA TYR A 34 -11.95 16.33 -10.26
C TYR A 34 -11.20 15.04 -10.55
N LYS A 35 -10.32 15.05 -11.55
CA LYS A 35 -9.33 13.99 -11.78
C LYS A 35 -8.11 14.26 -10.91
N VAL A 36 -7.82 13.33 -10.03
CA VAL A 36 -6.81 13.46 -8.99
C VAL A 36 -5.73 12.39 -9.17
N THR A 37 -4.47 12.79 -9.08
CA THR A 37 -3.34 11.87 -8.90
C THR A 37 -2.61 12.14 -7.60
N MET A 38 -1.88 11.14 -7.11
CA MET A 38 -1.12 11.27 -5.86
C MET A 38 0.33 10.86 -6.06
N GLN A 39 1.22 11.54 -5.32
CA GLN A 39 2.64 11.22 -5.25
C GLN A 39 3.12 11.19 -3.81
N LYS A 40 4.04 10.27 -3.53
CA LYS A 40 4.80 10.18 -2.29
C LYS A 40 6.26 10.54 -2.54
N PHE A 41 6.79 11.45 -1.73
CA PHE A 41 8.20 11.81 -1.71
C PHE A 41 8.81 11.39 -0.39
N ASP A 42 9.69 10.39 -0.45
CA ASP A 42 10.32 9.80 0.73
C ASP A 42 11.76 10.29 0.90
N PRO A 43 12.11 10.83 2.07
CA PRO A 43 13.43 11.44 2.30
C PRO A 43 14.56 10.43 2.53
N TYR A 44 14.30 9.14 2.57
CA TYR A 44 15.36 8.15 2.73
C TYR A 44 16.20 7.95 1.46
N ILE A 45 17.45 7.48 1.63
CA ILE A 45 18.45 7.36 0.56
C ILE A 45 18.31 6.08 -0.28
N ASN A 46 17.51 5.12 0.16
CA ASN A 46 17.25 3.93 -0.66
C ASN A 46 16.62 4.33 -2.00
N ILE A 47 17.00 3.64 -3.08
CA ILE A 47 16.43 3.89 -4.41
C ILE A 47 14.94 3.54 -4.40
N ASP A 48 14.60 2.40 -3.80
CA ASP A 48 13.24 1.95 -3.56
C ASP A 48 13.19 1.10 -2.28
N PRO A 49 12.00 0.72 -1.77
CA PRO A 49 11.88 -0.11 -0.58
C PRO A 49 12.06 -1.62 -0.84
N GLY A 50 12.32 -2.06 -2.08
CA GLY A 50 12.34 -3.48 -2.46
C GLY A 50 13.32 -4.35 -1.67
N THR A 51 14.42 -3.75 -1.19
CA THR A 51 15.43 -4.44 -0.37
C THR A 51 15.29 -4.15 1.14
N MET A 52 14.29 -3.36 1.54
CA MET A 52 14.08 -3.03 2.94
C MET A 52 13.44 -4.19 3.71
N ASN A 53 13.72 -4.25 5.01
CA ASN A 53 13.13 -5.25 5.89
C ASN A 53 11.67 -4.89 6.21
N PRO A 54 10.67 -5.74 5.86
CA PRO A 54 9.25 -5.47 6.12
C PRO A 54 8.92 -5.24 7.61
N ILE A 55 9.69 -5.83 8.53
CA ILE A 55 9.49 -5.62 9.98
C ILE A 55 9.89 -4.20 10.41
N GLN A 56 10.72 -3.49 9.63
CA GLN A 56 11.14 -2.12 9.95
C GLN A 56 10.34 -1.07 9.19
N HIS A 57 9.95 -1.34 7.94
CA HIS A 57 9.35 -0.36 7.02
C HIS A 57 7.91 -0.67 6.65
N GLY A 58 7.38 -1.82 7.04
CA GLY A 58 6.08 -2.28 6.60
C GLY A 58 6.11 -2.93 5.22
N GLU A 59 4.95 -3.02 4.60
CA GLU A 59 4.75 -3.65 3.29
C GLU A 59 5.47 -2.90 2.17
N VAL A 60 6.01 -3.66 1.23
CA VAL A 60 6.43 -3.13 -0.08
C VAL A 60 5.25 -3.23 -1.03
N PHE A 61 4.65 -2.09 -1.38
CA PHE A 61 3.55 -2.01 -2.31
C PHE A 61 4.06 -1.98 -3.76
N VAL A 62 3.43 -2.74 -4.66
CA VAL A 62 3.84 -2.83 -6.06
C VAL A 62 2.76 -2.25 -6.98
N THR A 63 3.16 -1.35 -7.89
CA THR A 63 2.27 -0.75 -8.90
C THR A 63 2.10 -1.67 -10.12
N ASP A 64 1.11 -1.37 -10.98
CA ASP A 64 0.87 -2.15 -12.20
C ASP A 64 2.08 -2.12 -13.15
N ASP A 65 2.83 -1.02 -13.19
CA ASP A 65 4.03 -0.84 -14.02
C ASP A 65 5.34 -1.33 -13.34
N GLY A 66 5.21 -2.09 -12.25
CA GLY A 66 6.31 -2.82 -11.62
C GLY A 66 7.22 -2.00 -10.72
N ALA A 67 6.77 -0.88 -10.19
CA ALA A 67 7.53 -0.15 -9.18
C ALA A 67 7.29 -0.74 -7.78
N GLU A 68 8.36 -1.01 -7.05
CA GLU A 68 8.34 -1.24 -5.61
C GLU A 68 8.29 0.11 -4.90
N THR A 69 7.31 0.27 -4.01
CA THR A 69 6.95 1.57 -3.43
C THR A 69 6.62 1.45 -1.94
N ASP A 70 6.55 2.60 -1.27
CA ASP A 70 6.08 2.70 0.11
C ASP A 70 4.61 2.28 0.25
N LEU A 71 4.23 1.77 1.44
CA LEU A 71 2.88 1.30 1.75
C LEU A 71 1.80 2.39 1.63
N ASP A 72 2.16 3.66 1.74
CA ASP A 72 1.23 4.79 1.58
C ASP A 72 0.56 4.81 0.20
N LEU A 73 1.24 4.32 -0.86
CA LEU A 73 0.62 4.21 -2.18
C LEU A 73 -0.60 3.27 -2.16
N GLY A 74 -0.57 2.23 -1.35
CA GLY A 74 -1.72 1.37 -1.12
C GLY A 74 -2.91 2.14 -0.53
N HIS A 75 -2.67 3.00 0.46
CA HIS A 75 -3.71 3.88 1.00
C HIS A 75 -4.26 4.82 -0.08
N TYR A 76 -3.37 5.45 -0.86
CA TYR A 76 -3.82 6.36 -1.92
C TYR A 76 -4.73 5.64 -2.92
N GLU A 77 -4.29 4.51 -3.48
CA GLU A 77 -5.08 3.73 -4.42
C GLU A 77 -6.43 3.28 -3.84
N ARG A 78 -6.47 2.87 -2.57
CA ARG A 78 -7.71 2.47 -1.89
C ARG A 78 -8.70 3.61 -1.74
N PHE A 79 -8.23 4.83 -1.47
CA PHE A 79 -9.08 6.00 -1.26
C PHE A 79 -9.54 6.63 -2.57
N ILE A 80 -8.63 6.83 -3.53
CA ILE A 80 -8.98 7.48 -4.80
C ILE A 80 -9.54 6.52 -5.86
N ASP A 81 -9.45 5.19 -5.63
CA ASP A 81 -9.83 4.13 -6.57
C ASP A 81 -9.22 4.32 -7.97
N GLU A 82 -7.91 4.57 -8.00
CA GLU A 82 -7.11 4.69 -9.21
C GLU A 82 -5.80 3.93 -9.01
N SER A 83 -5.29 3.29 -10.07
CA SER A 83 -3.95 2.70 -10.04
C SER A 83 -2.90 3.78 -10.23
N LEU A 84 -1.92 3.81 -9.33
CA LEU A 84 -0.78 4.71 -9.40
C LEU A 84 0.37 4.07 -10.20
N THR A 85 1.38 4.88 -10.54
CA THR A 85 2.49 4.47 -11.40
C THR A 85 3.84 4.64 -10.70
N LYS A 86 4.91 4.14 -11.32
CA LYS A 86 6.31 4.37 -10.85
C LYS A 86 6.68 5.83 -10.62
N ASN A 87 5.95 6.76 -11.24
CA ASN A 87 6.14 8.19 -11.03
C ASN A 87 5.51 8.69 -9.73
N SER A 88 4.68 7.87 -9.09
CA SER A 88 3.98 8.22 -7.85
C SER A 88 4.82 8.03 -6.59
N ASN A 89 5.97 7.35 -6.66
CA ASN A 89 6.91 7.22 -5.54
C ASN A 89 8.31 7.71 -5.92
N VAL A 90 8.77 8.75 -5.22
CA VAL A 90 10.06 9.40 -5.43
C VAL A 90 10.84 9.39 -4.13
N THR A 91 12.02 8.75 -4.13
CA THR A 91 12.94 8.73 -2.99
C THR A 91 14.08 9.70 -3.20
N THR A 92 14.73 10.12 -2.12
CA THR A 92 16.00 10.86 -2.19
C THR A 92 17.01 10.09 -3.03
N GLY A 93 17.10 8.76 -2.87
CA GLY A 93 18.00 7.91 -3.65
C GLY A 93 17.77 8.03 -5.15
N LYS A 94 16.53 7.93 -5.61
CA LYS A 94 16.18 8.10 -7.04
C LYS A 94 16.56 9.48 -7.58
N VAL A 95 16.37 10.53 -6.78
CA VAL A 95 16.72 11.92 -7.18
C VAL A 95 18.23 12.07 -7.34
N TYR A 96 18.98 11.71 -6.30
CA TYR A 96 20.45 11.84 -6.30
C TYR A 96 21.09 10.95 -7.38
N TRP A 97 20.61 9.70 -7.50
CA TRP A 97 21.08 8.79 -8.54
C TRP A 97 20.91 9.38 -9.95
N SER A 98 19.74 9.97 -10.24
CA SER A 98 19.48 10.63 -11.51
C SER A 98 20.45 11.78 -11.77
N VAL A 99 20.71 12.63 -10.77
CA VAL A 99 21.62 13.77 -10.89
C VAL A 99 23.08 13.32 -11.07
N LEU A 100 23.53 12.31 -10.31
CA LEU A 100 24.86 11.74 -10.43
C LEU A 100 25.08 11.08 -11.80
N GLN A 101 24.09 10.37 -12.33
CA GLN A 101 24.17 9.81 -13.68
C GLN A 101 24.28 10.90 -14.76
N LYS A 102 23.53 12.01 -14.63
CA LYS A 102 23.61 13.17 -15.53
C LYS A 102 24.99 13.82 -15.46
N GLU A 103 25.54 13.96 -14.25
CA GLU A 103 26.92 14.48 -14.05
C GLU A 103 27.93 13.59 -14.76
N ARG A 104 27.89 12.27 -14.55
CA ARG A 104 28.81 11.33 -15.20
C ARG A 104 28.72 11.33 -16.73
N ARG A 105 27.55 11.61 -17.32
CA ARG A 105 27.38 11.76 -18.77
C ARG A 105 27.83 13.12 -19.31
N GLY A 106 28.14 14.09 -18.44
CA GLY A 106 28.52 15.45 -18.82
C GLY A 106 27.35 16.37 -19.15
N ASP A 107 26.11 16.00 -18.77
CA ASP A 107 24.91 16.78 -19.07
C ASP A 107 24.95 18.22 -18.47
N TYR A 108 25.82 18.46 -17.49
CA TYR A 108 26.00 19.78 -16.84
C TYR A 108 27.17 20.59 -17.41
N GLY A 109 27.79 20.15 -18.52
CA GLY A 109 28.83 20.92 -19.23
C GLY A 109 30.08 21.25 -18.41
N GLY A 110 30.42 20.45 -17.39
CA GLY A 110 31.57 20.66 -16.49
C GLY A 110 31.30 21.64 -15.34
N GLY A 111 30.05 22.10 -15.17
CA GLY A 111 29.66 22.97 -14.04
C GLY A 111 29.69 22.22 -12.70
N THR A 112 29.85 22.97 -11.60
CA THR A 112 29.75 22.44 -10.24
C THR A 112 28.31 22.08 -9.95
N VAL A 113 28.04 20.77 -9.65
CA VAL A 113 26.72 20.27 -9.31
C VAL A 113 26.48 20.44 -7.82
N GLN A 114 25.36 21.07 -7.44
CA GLN A 114 25.01 21.42 -6.06
C GLN A 114 23.56 21.02 -5.75
N VAL A 115 23.17 21.00 -4.46
CA VAL A 115 21.79 20.75 -4.06
C VAL A 115 20.84 21.74 -4.71
N ILE A 116 21.16 23.04 -4.63
CA ILE A 116 20.50 24.12 -5.35
C ILE A 116 21.44 24.59 -6.49
N PRO A 117 21.02 24.56 -7.76
CA PRO A 117 19.67 24.21 -8.24
C PRO A 117 19.50 22.78 -8.72
N HIS A 118 20.50 21.90 -8.74
CA HIS A 118 20.48 20.67 -9.52
C HIS A 118 19.57 19.60 -8.90
N ILE A 119 19.67 19.36 -7.58
CA ILE A 119 18.79 18.43 -6.86
C ILE A 119 17.37 18.99 -6.80
N THR A 120 17.21 20.28 -6.47
CA THR A 120 15.88 20.91 -6.41
C THR A 120 15.18 20.93 -7.78
N ASN A 121 15.91 21.16 -8.87
CA ASN A 121 15.35 21.08 -10.23
C ASN A 121 14.92 19.64 -10.61
N GLU A 122 15.71 18.63 -10.22
CA GLU A 122 15.33 17.22 -10.42
C GLU A 122 14.07 16.89 -9.63
N ILE A 123 13.94 17.34 -8.36
CA ILE A 123 12.73 17.16 -7.56
C ILE A 123 11.54 17.84 -8.24
N LYS A 124 11.65 19.12 -8.62
CA LYS A 124 10.59 19.86 -9.31
C LYS A 124 10.16 19.18 -10.62
N SER A 125 11.14 18.66 -11.39
CA SER A 125 10.82 17.91 -12.61
C SER A 125 9.92 16.69 -12.35
N ARG A 126 10.02 16.08 -11.16
CA ARG A 126 9.22 14.93 -10.78
C ARG A 126 7.80 15.30 -10.36
N PHE A 127 7.56 16.51 -9.86
CA PHE A 127 6.20 16.99 -9.61
C PHE A 127 5.33 16.98 -10.88
N TYR A 128 5.94 17.19 -12.05
CA TYR A 128 5.25 17.21 -13.34
C TYR A 128 5.04 15.80 -13.96
N ARG A 129 5.72 14.75 -13.50
CA ARG A 129 5.77 13.46 -14.22
C ARG A 129 4.50 12.63 -14.14
N ASN A 130 3.62 12.88 -13.19
CA ASN A 130 2.36 12.13 -13.06
C ASN A 130 1.25 12.61 -14.02
N PHE A 131 1.52 13.61 -14.84
CA PHE A 131 0.54 14.12 -15.79
C PHE A 131 0.70 13.37 -17.12
N THR A 132 0.11 12.18 -17.19
CA THR A 132 0.15 11.34 -18.38
C THR A 132 -0.99 11.63 -19.36
N SER A 133 -1.94 12.49 -18.96
CA SER A 133 -3.06 12.93 -19.81
C SER A 133 -3.34 14.42 -19.62
N ASP A 134 -3.79 15.10 -20.69
CA ASP A 134 -4.23 16.51 -20.68
C ASP A 134 -5.44 16.75 -19.77
N ASP A 135 -6.02 15.68 -19.24
CA ASP A 135 -7.25 15.70 -18.44
C ASP A 135 -7.01 15.74 -16.92
N MET A 136 -5.76 15.68 -16.43
CA MET A 136 -5.47 15.71 -14.99
C MET A 136 -5.70 17.10 -14.43
N HIS A 137 -6.44 17.19 -13.31
CA HIS A 137 -6.82 18.48 -12.72
C HIS A 137 -5.97 18.81 -11.49
N ILE A 138 -5.77 17.85 -10.57
CA ILE A 138 -5.14 18.09 -9.28
C ILE A 138 -4.11 16.99 -8.99
N ALA A 139 -2.90 17.43 -8.59
CA ALA A 139 -1.88 16.56 -8.01
C ALA A 139 -1.79 16.78 -6.50
N ILE A 140 -1.90 15.74 -5.72
CA ILE A 140 -1.62 15.76 -4.29
C ILE A 140 -0.27 15.12 -4.07
N ILE A 141 0.66 15.86 -3.45
CA ILE A 141 2.04 15.44 -3.25
C ILE A 141 2.33 15.42 -1.75
N GLU A 142 2.46 14.23 -1.19
CA GLU A 142 2.85 14.05 0.20
C GLU A 142 4.37 13.96 0.33
N VAL A 143 4.92 14.74 1.26
CA VAL A 143 6.34 14.67 1.62
C VAL A 143 6.48 13.91 2.94
N GLY A 144 7.21 12.80 2.89
CA GLY A 144 7.57 12.00 4.06
C GLY A 144 8.50 12.73 5.02
N GLY A 145 8.68 12.15 6.20
CA GLY A 145 9.48 12.75 7.26
C GLY A 145 8.77 13.87 8.01
N THR A 146 9.51 14.59 8.82
CA THR A 146 9.03 15.68 9.68
C THR A 146 9.70 16.98 9.27
N VAL A 147 8.94 18.07 9.25
CA VAL A 147 9.53 19.40 9.02
C VAL A 147 10.56 19.67 10.12
N GLY A 148 11.77 20.04 9.71
CA GLY A 148 12.95 20.17 10.57
C GLY A 148 13.98 19.06 10.38
N ASP A 149 13.60 17.92 9.83
CA ASP A 149 14.54 16.85 9.49
C ASP A 149 15.44 17.28 8.32
N ILE A 150 16.74 16.99 8.45
CA ILE A 150 17.75 17.34 7.43
C ILE A 150 17.40 16.72 6.08
N GLU A 151 16.93 15.49 6.11
CA GLU A 151 16.61 14.68 4.94
C GLU A 151 15.46 15.30 4.10
N SER A 152 14.54 16.01 4.75
CA SER A 152 13.38 16.63 4.11
C SER A 152 13.69 18.01 3.49
N GLN A 153 14.78 18.65 3.88
CA GLN A 153 15.08 20.03 3.46
C GLN A 153 15.14 20.24 1.94
N PRO A 154 15.76 19.36 1.12
CA PRO A 154 15.78 19.55 -0.34
C PRO A 154 14.38 19.51 -0.97
N PHE A 155 13.46 18.71 -0.41
CA PHE A 155 12.08 18.65 -0.89
C PHE A 155 11.32 19.93 -0.52
N LEU A 156 11.47 20.41 0.70
CA LEU A 156 10.82 21.66 1.14
C LEU A 156 11.33 22.86 0.33
N GLU A 157 12.65 22.94 0.10
CA GLU A 157 13.23 23.99 -0.76
C GLU A 157 12.70 23.90 -2.20
N ALA A 158 12.56 22.69 -2.75
CA ALA A 158 11.97 22.50 -4.08
C ALA A 158 10.49 22.95 -4.12
N ILE A 159 9.70 22.68 -3.07
CA ILE A 159 8.31 23.15 -2.96
C ILE A 159 8.27 24.68 -2.93
N ARG A 160 9.13 25.34 -2.12
CA ARG A 160 9.21 26.79 -2.05
C ARG A 160 9.48 27.41 -3.43
N GLN A 161 10.48 26.86 -4.16
CA GLN A 161 10.79 27.31 -5.52
C GLN A 161 9.63 27.06 -6.48
N PHE A 162 9.00 25.88 -6.39
CA PHE A 162 7.89 25.50 -7.26
C PHE A 162 6.66 26.39 -7.09
N GLN A 163 6.28 26.70 -5.84
CA GLN A 163 5.17 27.63 -5.55
C GLN A 163 5.44 29.01 -6.16
N HIS A 164 6.70 29.48 -6.13
CA HIS A 164 7.07 30.74 -6.75
C HIS A 164 7.00 30.68 -8.29
N GLU A 165 7.37 29.54 -8.88
CA GLU A 165 7.38 29.36 -10.35
C GLU A 165 5.97 29.25 -10.96
N VAL A 166 5.06 28.52 -10.30
CA VAL A 166 3.71 28.25 -10.85
C VAL A 166 2.65 29.24 -10.36
N GLY A 167 2.96 30.03 -9.33
CA GLY A 167 2.01 30.91 -8.64
C GLY A 167 1.30 30.21 -7.49
N HIS A 168 1.06 30.98 -6.43
CA HIS A 168 0.47 30.45 -5.19
C HIS A 168 -0.95 29.90 -5.38
N GLU A 169 -1.71 30.50 -6.29
CA GLU A 169 -3.05 30.04 -6.68
C GLU A 169 -3.06 28.69 -7.42
N ASN A 170 -1.89 28.17 -7.80
CA ASN A 170 -1.75 26.88 -8.47
C ASN A 170 -1.08 25.82 -7.61
N ALA A 171 -0.47 26.22 -6.48
CA ALA A 171 0.25 25.29 -5.59
C ALA A 171 0.11 25.72 -4.12
N ILE A 172 -0.66 24.99 -3.35
CA ILE A 172 -0.92 25.24 -1.94
C ILE A 172 -0.24 24.22 -1.03
N LEU A 173 -0.05 24.58 0.25
CA LEU A 173 0.52 23.70 1.26
C LEU A 173 -0.50 23.40 2.37
N CYS A 174 -0.77 22.13 2.57
CA CYS A 174 -1.50 21.58 3.72
C CYS A 174 -0.48 21.00 4.73
N HIS A 175 -0.45 21.55 5.94
CA HIS A 175 0.48 21.10 6.97
C HIS A 175 -0.23 20.33 8.08
N VAL A 176 0.12 19.05 8.25
CA VAL A 176 -0.45 18.17 9.27
C VAL A 176 0.41 18.24 10.53
N THR A 177 -0.20 18.53 11.68
CA THR A 177 0.50 18.70 12.96
C THR A 177 -0.18 17.93 14.08
N LEU A 178 0.46 17.90 15.26
CA LEU A 178 -0.07 17.28 16.46
C LEU A 178 -0.43 18.33 17.51
N ILE A 179 -1.63 18.20 18.06
CA ILE A 179 -2.07 18.90 19.28
C ILE A 179 -2.13 17.88 20.42
N PRO A 180 -1.06 17.71 21.20
CA PRO A 180 -1.04 16.71 22.26
C PRO A 180 -1.95 17.10 23.42
N TYR A 181 -2.64 16.11 23.97
CA TYR A 181 -3.40 16.23 25.21
C TYR A 181 -2.52 15.83 26.40
N LEU A 182 -2.28 16.76 27.32
CA LEU A 182 -1.52 16.48 28.53
C LEU A 182 -2.46 16.02 29.64
N ARG A 183 -2.49 14.73 29.92
CA ARG A 183 -3.39 14.14 30.94
C ARG A 183 -3.22 14.73 32.32
N ALA A 184 -2.00 15.11 32.72
CA ALA A 184 -1.73 15.69 34.04
C ALA A 184 -2.34 17.07 34.23
N SER A 185 -2.36 17.93 33.22
CA SER A 185 -2.97 19.26 33.24
C SER A 185 -4.35 19.29 32.60
N GLN A 186 -4.82 18.19 32.03
CA GLN A 186 -6.12 18.07 31.36
C GLN A 186 -6.32 19.15 30.26
N GLU A 187 -5.30 19.44 29.49
CA GLU A 187 -5.36 20.47 28.44
C GLU A 187 -4.64 20.08 27.15
N LEU A 188 -5.13 20.64 26.05
CA LEU A 188 -4.51 20.56 24.74
C LEU A 188 -3.39 21.61 24.59
N LYS A 189 -2.26 21.23 24.00
CA LYS A 189 -1.09 22.10 23.82
C LYS A 189 -0.85 22.46 22.36
N THR A 190 -0.97 23.75 22.03
CA THR A 190 -0.77 24.29 20.67
C THR A 190 0.68 24.63 20.34
N LYS A 191 1.59 24.64 21.33
CA LYS A 191 3.01 24.98 21.12
C LYS A 191 3.73 24.10 20.09
N PRO A 192 3.57 22.78 20.04
CA PRO A 192 4.23 21.96 19.03
C PRO A 192 3.83 22.34 17.60
N THR A 193 2.54 22.57 17.36
CA THR A 193 2.03 23.08 16.05
C THR A 193 2.63 24.43 15.70
N GLN A 194 2.65 25.39 16.63
CA GLN A 194 3.23 26.70 16.40
C GLN A 194 4.72 26.63 16.07
N ALA A 195 5.47 25.74 16.75
CA ALA A 195 6.88 25.54 16.51
C ALA A 195 7.13 24.95 15.11
N SER A 196 6.37 23.94 14.72
CA SER A 196 6.48 23.30 13.41
C SER A 196 6.16 24.27 12.25
N VAL A 197 5.09 25.06 12.38
CA VAL A 197 4.74 26.07 11.36
C VAL A 197 5.81 27.17 11.30
N LYS A 198 6.35 27.59 12.45
CA LYS A 198 7.44 28.59 12.47
C LYS A 198 8.70 28.11 11.75
N GLU A 199 8.97 26.83 11.80
CA GLU A 199 10.09 26.22 11.08
C GLU A 199 9.88 26.28 9.56
N LEU A 200 8.67 25.94 9.07
CA LEU A 200 8.30 26.16 7.65
C LEU A 200 8.44 27.62 7.24
N GLN A 201 7.94 28.55 8.05
CA GLN A 201 8.04 29.99 7.80
C GLN A 201 9.50 30.44 7.75
N GLY A 202 10.37 29.88 8.60
CA GLY A 202 11.81 30.13 8.59
C GLY A 202 12.48 29.70 7.27
N MET A 203 11.91 28.73 6.56
CA MET A 203 12.32 28.30 5.23
C MET A 203 11.66 29.10 4.09
N GLY A 204 10.81 30.08 4.41
CA GLY A 204 10.06 30.87 3.43
C GLY A 204 8.81 30.19 2.88
N ILE A 205 8.24 29.24 3.61
CA ILE A 205 7.02 28.52 3.23
C ILE A 205 5.91 28.88 4.22
N GLN A 206 4.80 29.39 3.70
CA GLN A 206 3.59 29.65 4.47
C GLN A 206 2.56 28.54 4.19
N PRO A 207 2.11 27.78 5.20
CA PRO A 207 1.02 26.86 4.98
C PRO A 207 -0.31 27.59 4.73
N ASP A 208 -1.14 27.03 3.85
CA ASP A 208 -2.48 27.53 3.54
C ASP A 208 -3.53 26.89 4.45
N ILE A 209 -3.33 25.63 4.79
CA ILE A 209 -4.22 24.82 5.62
C ILE A 209 -3.40 24.13 6.70
N ILE A 210 -3.90 24.15 7.93
CA ILE A 210 -3.31 23.42 9.05
C ILE A 210 -4.31 22.36 9.50
N VAL A 211 -3.91 21.08 9.43
CA VAL A 211 -4.69 19.94 9.91
C VAL A 211 -4.10 19.48 11.24
N CYS A 212 -4.85 19.66 12.30
CA CYS A 212 -4.44 19.38 13.66
C CYS A 212 -4.90 18.00 14.10
N ARG A 213 -3.99 17.03 14.14
CA ARG A 213 -4.24 15.73 14.75
C ARG A 213 -4.39 15.87 16.25
N SER A 214 -5.48 15.35 16.82
CA SER A 214 -5.77 15.45 18.25
C SER A 214 -6.65 14.28 18.72
N GLU A 215 -6.42 13.82 19.96
CA GLU A 215 -7.30 12.85 20.64
C GLU A 215 -8.62 13.48 21.10
N GLN A 216 -8.66 14.78 21.28
CA GLN A 216 -9.81 15.53 21.81
C GLN A 216 -10.26 16.63 20.83
N PRO A 217 -11.56 16.96 20.78
CA PRO A 217 -12.05 18.05 19.95
C PRO A 217 -11.37 19.39 20.28
N LEU A 218 -11.10 20.19 19.25
CA LEU A 218 -10.57 21.54 19.38
C LEU A 218 -11.71 22.52 19.53
N ASP A 219 -11.72 23.30 20.62
CA ASP A 219 -12.63 24.43 20.74
C ASP A 219 -12.23 25.59 19.82
N GLN A 220 -13.15 26.54 19.61
CA GLN A 220 -12.90 27.67 18.73
C GLN A 220 -11.75 28.55 19.21
N GLY A 221 -11.57 28.71 20.52
CA GLY A 221 -10.49 29.52 21.09
C GLY A 221 -9.10 28.94 20.78
N LEU A 222 -8.98 27.60 20.77
CA LEU A 222 -7.74 26.92 20.34
C LEU A 222 -7.49 27.09 18.84
N LYS A 223 -8.53 26.95 17.99
CA LYS A 223 -8.43 27.19 16.54
C LYS A 223 -8.00 28.64 16.25
N ASP A 224 -8.61 29.62 16.89
CA ASP A 224 -8.28 31.05 16.75
C ASP A 224 -6.84 31.34 17.19
N LYS A 225 -6.41 30.73 18.29
CA LYS A 225 -5.02 30.84 18.76
C LYS A 225 -4.01 30.27 17.78
N ILE A 226 -4.27 29.09 17.22
CA ILE A 226 -3.40 28.49 16.21
C ILE A 226 -3.36 29.38 14.97
N ALA A 227 -4.49 29.83 14.49
CA ALA A 227 -4.63 30.71 13.34
C ALA A 227 -3.79 31.99 13.50
N LEU A 228 -3.90 32.65 14.66
CA LEU A 228 -3.15 33.86 14.98
C LEU A 228 -1.63 33.63 14.95
N PHE A 229 -1.16 32.56 15.63
CA PHE A 229 0.28 32.30 15.72
C PHE A 229 0.91 31.72 14.46
N CYS A 230 0.10 31.06 13.61
CA CYS A 230 0.55 30.44 12.38
C CYS A 230 0.26 31.27 11.13
N ASN A 231 -0.36 32.44 11.29
CA ASN A 231 -0.68 33.37 10.21
C ASN A 231 -1.54 32.73 9.10
N VAL A 232 -2.63 32.05 9.49
CA VAL A 232 -3.64 31.50 8.58
C VAL A 232 -5.04 31.97 9.01
N PRO A 233 -6.04 31.99 8.13
CA PRO A 233 -7.43 32.21 8.52
C PRO A 233 -7.87 31.17 9.55
N ASN A 234 -8.73 31.55 10.51
CA ASN A 234 -9.22 30.61 11.52
C ASN A 234 -10.05 29.46 10.94
N THR A 235 -10.70 29.69 9.80
CA THR A 235 -11.40 28.66 9.02
C THR A 235 -10.48 27.63 8.38
N HIS A 236 -9.17 27.91 8.25
CA HIS A 236 -8.17 27.02 7.69
C HIS A 236 -7.44 26.16 8.74
N VAL A 237 -7.85 26.25 10.01
CA VAL A 237 -7.37 25.39 11.09
C VAL A 237 -8.40 24.28 11.31
N LEU A 238 -8.10 23.09 10.85
CA LEU A 238 -8.98 21.94 10.86
C LEU A 238 -8.55 20.93 11.93
N GLN A 239 -9.52 20.26 12.56
CA GLN A 239 -9.20 19.14 13.44
C GLN A 239 -9.23 17.83 12.65
N ASN A 240 -8.38 16.90 13.02
CA ASN A 240 -8.38 15.52 12.56
C ASN A 240 -8.37 14.61 13.79
N LEU A 241 -9.53 14.14 14.18
CA LEU A 241 -9.72 13.25 15.33
C LEU A 241 -9.49 11.79 14.93
N ASP A 242 -9.26 10.94 15.94
CA ASP A 242 -9.24 9.50 15.72
C ASP A 242 -10.61 9.01 15.26
N VAL A 243 -10.62 8.12 14.28
CA VAL A 243 -11.81 7.45 13.77
C VAL A 243 -11.74 5.97 14.11
N GLU A 244 -12.90 5.35 14.27
CA GLU A 244 -12.98 3.92 14.56
C GLU A 244 -12.56 3.07 13.35
N TYR A 245 -13.06 3.47 12.18
CA TYR A 245 -12.73 2.83 10.90
C TYR A 245 -12.00 3.82 10.00
N LEU A 246 -10.90 3.38 9.40
CA LEU A 246 -10.03 4.22 8.57
C LEU A 246 -10.81 4.96 7.46
N TYR A 247 -11.79 4.29 6.86
CA TYR A 247 -12.60 4.83 5.76
C TYR A 247 -13.64 5.90 6.18
N GLU A 248 -13.74 6.18 7.47
CA GLU A 248 -14.49 7.33 7.98
C GLU A 248 -13.74 8.65 7.81
N ALA A 249 -12.41 8.60 7.67
CA ALA A 249 -11.57 9.80 7.62
C ALA A 249 -12.01 10.81 6.53
N PRO A 250 -12.36 10.43 5.29
CA PRO A 250 -12.88 11.38 4.32
C PRO A 250 -14.16 12.07 4.78
N LEU A 251 -15.08 11.33 5.43
CA LEU A 251 -16.34 11.90 5.91
C LEU A 251 -16.12 12.87 7.08
N ALA A 252 -15.14 12.58 7.94
CA ALA A 252 -14.73 13.48 9.01
C ALA A 252 -14.08 14.76 8.46
N MET A 253 -13.20 14.63 7.47
CA MET A 253 -12.54 15.77 6.83
C MET A 253 -13.51 16.62 5.98
N GLU A 254 -14.55 16.02 5.41
CA GLU A 254 -15.62 16.75 4.72
C GLU A 254 -16.39 17.66 5.69
N LYS A 255 -16.69 17.18 6.91
CA LYS A 255 -17.33 17.99 7.96
C LYS A 255 -16.47 19.19 8.38
N GLU A 256 -15.15 19.06 8.30
CA GLU A 256 -14.20 20.16 8.55
C GLU A 256 -13.99 21.05 7.30
N ASN A 257 -14.67 20.79 6.17
CA ASN A 257 -14.58 21.52 4.91
C ASN A 257 -13.17 21.45 4.24
N LEU A 258 -12.38 20.43 4.46
CA LEU A 258 -11.02 20.32 3.93
C LEU A 258 -10.96 20.56 2.40
N ALA A 259 -11.78 19.84 1.64
CA ALA A 259 -11.79 19.96 0.19
C ALA A 259 -12.34 21.31 -0.30
N LYS A 260 -13.33 21.87 0.39
CA LYS A 260 -13.88 23.20 0.09
C LYS A 260 -12.79 24.27 0.23
N ILE A 261 -12.07 24.27 1.35
CA ILE A 261 -11.00 25.23 1.61
C ILE A 261 -9.86 25.05 0.59
N ALA A 262 -9.50 23.79 0.25
CA ALA A 262 -8.50 23.54 -0.79
C ALA A 262 -8.93 24.09 -2.17
N CYS A 263 -10.19 23.91 -2.55
CA CYS A 263 -10.74 24.50 -3.79
C CYS A 263 -10.70 26.02 -3.76
N GLU A 264 -11.08 26.65 -2.65
CA GLU A 264 -11.05 28.10 -2.47
C GLU A 264 -9.61 28.64 -2.63
N CYS A 265 -8.63 28.02 -1.98
CA CYS A 265 -7.21 28.41 -2.08
C CYS A 265 -6.66 28.24 -3.52
N LEU A 266 -7.13 27.25 -4.25
CA LEU A 266 -6.72 26.94 -5.63
C LEU A 266 -7.54 27.69 -6.70
N ASN A 267 -8.48 28.53 -6.31
CA ASN A 267 -9.42 29.21 -7.23
C ASN A 267 -10.14 28.19 -8.13
N LEU A 268 -10.64 27.12 -7.54
CA LEU A 268 -11.42 26.07 -8.20
C LEU A 268 -12.90 26.16 -7.78
N ASP A 269 -13.79 25.77 -8.70
CA ASP A 269 -15.19 25.52 -8.32
C ASP A 269 -15.26 24.40 -7.28
N CYS A 270 -16.23 24.50 -6.36
CA CYS A 270 -16.41 23.48 -5.34
C CYS A 270 -17.85 22.94 -5.36
N PRO A 271 -18.20 22.09 -6.34
CA PRO A 271 -19.51 21.45 -6.36
C PRO A 271 -19.70 20.53 -5.15
N GLU A 272 -20.96 20.24 -4.80
CA GLU A 272 -21.25 19.28 -3.74
C GLU A 272 -20.70 17.89 -4.10
N PRO A 273 -20.08 17.19 -3.13
CA PRO A 273 -19.48 15.89 -3.39
C PRO A 273 -20.54 14.79 -3.45
N ASP A 274 -20.44 13.89 -4.41
CA ASP A 274 -21.16 12.62 -4.35
C ASP A 274 -20.37 11.61 -3.52
N LEU A 275 -20.83 11.42 -2.29
CA LEU A 275 -20.27 10.47 -1.31
C LEU A 275 -21.29 9.38 -0.95
N SER A 276 -22.34 9.17 -1.76
CA SER A 276 -23.41 8.21 -1.47
C SER A 276 -22.86 6.78 -1.29
N ASP A 277 -22.09 6.30 -2.25
CA ASP A 277 -21.49 4.96 -2.21
C ASP A 277 -20.49 4.80 -1.04
N TRP A 278 -19.68 5.85 -0.79
CA TRP A 278 -18.73 5.83 0.32
C TRP A 278 -19.43 5.81 1.68
N LYS A 279 -20.52 6.56 1.83
CA LYS A 279 -21.34 6.54 3.06
C LYS A 279 -22.02 5.19 3.27
N SER A 280 -22.53 4.57 2.20
CA SER A 280 -23.12 3.22 2.26
C SER A 280 -22.07 2.20 2.72
N MET A 281 -20.90 2.19 2.09
CA MET A 281 -19.80 1.29 2.45
C MET A 281 -19.35 1.47 3.92
N VAL A 282 -19.21 2.71 4.39
CA VAL A 282 -18.88 2.98 5.80
C VAL A 282 -19.99 2.54 6.74
N ASN A 283 -21.26 2.68 6.34
CA ASN A 283 -22.39 2.18 7.13
C ASN A 283 -22.37 0.66 7.26
N ASP A 284 -22.10 -0.07 6.18
CA ASP A 284 -22.00 -1.53 6.18
C ASP A 284 -20.84 -2.01 7.06
N LEU A 285 -19.71 -1.29 7.01
CA LEU A 285 -18.56 -1.55 7.86
C LEU A 285 -18.86 -1.38 9.37
N ARG A 286 -19.74 -0.42 9.71
CA ARG A 286 -20.15 -0.14 11.11
C ARG A 286 -21.18 -1.12 11.66
N HIS A 287 -21.94 -1.77 10.81
CA HIS A 287 -23.08 -2.60 11.21
C HIS A 287 -22.97 -4.02 10.62
N PRO A 288 -21.91 -4.77 10.98
CA PRO A 288 -21.78 -6.16 10.55
C PRO A 288 -22.83 -7.05 11.24
N ASP A 289 -23.33 -8.06 10.52
CA ASP A 289 -24.29 -9.04 11.04
C ASP A 289 -23.60 -10.28 11.61
N LYS A 290 -22.36 -10.53 11.22
CA LYS A 290 -21.59 -11.73 11.58
C LYS A 290 -20.10 -11.41 11.75
N GLU A 291 -19.40 -12.33 12.43
CA GLU A 291 -17.96 -12.29 12.59
C GLU A 291 -17.34 -13.52 11.93
N VAL A 292 -16.24 -13.32 11.21
CA VAL A 292 -15.45 -14.37 10.57
C VAL A 292 -14.02 -14.27 11.06
N ARG A 293 -13.51 -15.37 11.66
CA ARG A 293 -12.14 -15.44 12.16
C ARG A 293 -11.23 -16.06 11.13
N ILE A 294 -10.21 -15.32 10.69
CA ILE A 294 -9.20 -15.76 9.71
C ILE A 294 -7.83 -15.84 10.37
N ALA A 295 -7.20 -17.02 10.34
CA ALA A 295 -5.79 -17.11 10.70
C ALA A 295 -4.91 -16.58 9.58
N LEU A 296 -4.15 -15.52 9.86
CA LEU A 296 -3.08 -15.04 9.00
C LEU A 296 -1.78 -15.68 9.48
N VAL A 297 -1.32 -16.72 8.77
CA VAL A 297 -0.12 -17.49 9.14
C VAL A 297 1.07 -16.97 8.35
N GLY A 298 1.89 -16.14 8.99
CA GLY A 298 2.95 -15.38 8.33
C GLY A 298 4.26 -15.31 9.09
N LYS A 299 5.29 -14.75 8.44
CA LYS A 299 6.64 -14.55 9.01
C LYS A 299 6.85 -13.18 9.65
N TYR A 300 6.02 -12.18 9.28
CA TYR A 300 6.23 -10.77 9.66
C TYR A 300 5.14 -10.27 10.61
N THR A 301 4.61 -11.18 11.43
CA THR A 301 3.49 -10.91 12.36
C THR A 301 3.85 -9.94 13.49
N ALA A 302 5.14 -9.73 13.75
CA ALA A 302 5.62 -8.76 14.74
C ALA A 302 5.33 -7.30 14.36
N LEU A 303 5.17 -6.98 13.06
CA LEU A 303 4.74 -5.67 12.57
C LEU A 303 3.55 -5.86 11.63
N HIS A 304 2.36 -5.48 12.08
CA HIS A 304 1.12 -5.66 11.32
C HIS A 304 1.12 -4.92 9.96
N ASP A 305 1.83 -3.80 9.88
CA ASP A 305 1.98 -3.02 8.64
C ASP A 305 2.71 -3.79 7.52
N ALA A 306 3.43 -4.88 7.86
CA ALA A 306 4.04 -5.76 6.85
C ALA A 306 3.02 -6.52 5.99
N TYR A 307 1.79 -6.64 6.46
CA TYR A 307 0.67 -7.31 5.77
C TYR A 307 -0.56 -6.39 5.62
N ILE A 308 -0.36 -5.07 5.61
CA ILE A 308 -1.48 -4.11 5.64
C ILE A 308 -2.44 -4.29 4.47
N SER A 309 -1.95 -4.54 3.24
CA SER A 309 -2.83 -4.78 2.09
C SER A 309 -3.62 -6.09 2.21
N VAL A 310 -3.04 -7.13 2.81
CA VAL A 310 -3.76 -8.39 3.08
C VAL A 310 -4.89 -8.16 4.08
N VAL A 311 -4.59 -7.46 5.17
CA VAL A 311 -5.58 -7.12 6.22
C VAL A 311 -6.71 -6.28 5.64
N GLU A 312 -6.37 -5.25 4.87
CA GLU A 312 -7.37 -4.40 4.23
C GLU A 312 -8.19 -5.17 3.18
N ALA A 313 -7.56 -6.03 2.38
CA ALA A 313 -8.28 -6.83 1.39
C ALA A 313 -9.27 -7.81 2.04
N LEU A 314 -8.91 -8.44 3.18
CA LEU A 314 -9.83 -9.25 3.98
C LEU A 314 -11.02 -8.44 4.48
N LYS A 315 -10.77 -7.25 5.06
CA LYS A 315 -11.84 -6.34 5.50
C LYS A 315 -12.73 -5.91 4.35
N HIS A 316 -12.14 -5.58 3.19
CA HIS A 316 -12.90 -5.22 1.99
C HIS A 316 -13.85 -6.34 1.56
N GLY A 317 -13.36 -7.61 1.57
CA GLY A 317 -14.19 -8.78 1.28
C GLY A 317 -15.37 -8.93 2.24
N GLY A 318 -15.17 -8.59 3.52
CA GLY A 318 -16.21 -8.64 4.54
C GLY A 318 -17.31 -7.58 4.38
N ILE A 319 -17.01 -6.40 3.82
CA ILE A 319 -17.98 -5.28 3.72
C ILE A 319 -19.28 -5.70 3.00
N PRO A 320 -19.25 -6.18 1.74
CA PRO A 320 -20.48 -6.56 1.03
C PRO A 320 -21.17 -7.79 1.62
N GLU A 321 -20.47 -8.56 2.44
CA GLU A 321 -20.99 -9.76 3.13
C GLU A 321 -21.50 -9.44 4.54
N HIS A 322 -21.50 -8.16 4.95
CA HIS A 322 -21.86 -7.68 6.30
C HIS A 322 -21.13 -8.44 7.40
N ALA A 323 -19.83 -8.72 7.18
CA ALA A 323 -18.99 -9.49 8.09
C ALA A 323 -17.86 -8.65 8.66
N THR A 324 -17.68 -8.67 9.98
CA THR A 324 -16.43 -8.27 10.62
C THR A 324 -15.40 -9.38 10.47
N ILE A 325 -14.18 -9.02 10.12
CA ILE A 325 -13.06 -9.96 10.02
C ILE A 325 -12.19 -9.85 11.27
N ASP A 326 -12.21 -10.89 12.10
CA ASP A 326 -11.29 -11.07 13.22
C ASP A 326 -10.03 -11.78 12.72
N ILE A 327 -8.89 -11.09 12.74
CA ILE A 327 -7.61 -11.62 12.25
C ILE A 327 -6.83 -12.22 13.41
N LYS A 328 -6.72 -13.54 13.39
CA LYS A 328 -5.84 -14.29 14.29
C LYS A 328 -4.42 -14.31 13.70
N TRP A 329 -3.55 -13.51 14.28
CA TRP A 329 -2.13 -13.46 13.88
C TRP A 329 -1.41 -14.71 14.37
N VAL A 330 -0.80 -15.46 13.46
CA VAL A 330 -0.06 -16.68 13.77
C VAL A 330 1.35 -16.57 13.22
N ASP A 331 2.35 -16.58 14.12
CA ASP A 331 3.75 -16.66 13.70
C ASP A 331 4.03 -18.08 13.19
N SER A 332 4.42 -18.17 11.94
CA SER A 332 4.66 -19.46 11.30
C SER A 332 5.89 -20.20 11.88
N GLU A 333 6.79 -19.51 12.58
CA GLU A 333 7.92 -20.17 13.27
C GLU A 333 7.50 -20.91 14.54
N GLU A 334 6.42 -20.47 15.17
CA GLU A 334 5.90 -21.07 16.39
C GLU A 334 4.90 -22.21 16.11
N LEU A 335 4.39 -22.30 14.87
CA LEU A 335 3.40 -23.32 14.48
C LEU A 335 4.08 -24.67 14.21
N ASN A 336 3.64 -25.70 14.91
CA ASN A 336 4.18 -27.06 14.81
C ASN A 336 3.08 -28.13 14.99
N VAL A 337 3.43 -29.41 14.81
CA VAL A 337 2.48 -30.54 14.85
C VAL A 337 1.81 -30.73 16.21
N ASP A 338 2.44 -30.26 17.28
CA ASP A 338 1.91 -30.46 18.64
C ASP A 338 0.86 -29.39 19.01
N ASN A 339 0.91 -28.21 18.36
CA ASN A 339 0.02 -27.07 18.68
C ASN A 339 -0.94 -26.66 17.56
N VAL A 340 -0.85 -27.25 16.37
CA VAL A 340 -1.62 -26.81 15.20
C VAL A 340 -3.14 -26.88 15.41
N ASP A 341 -3.63 -27.93 16.08
CA ASP A 341 -5.06 -28.07 16.40
C ASP A 341 -5.55 -27.00 17.38
N GLU A 342 -4.74 -26.65 18.38
CA GLU A 342 -5.06 -25.58 19.34
C GLU A 342 -5.05 -24.21 18.66
N VAL A 343 -4.06 -23.97 17.77
CA VAL A 343 -3.86 -22.69 17.13
C VAL A 343 -4.86 -22.46 15.99
N LEU A 344 -5.17 -23.47 15.18
CA LEU A 344 -5.99 -23.31 13.96
C LEU A 344 -7.39 -23.92 14.06
N GLY A 345 -7.72 -24.58 15.18
CA GLY A 345 -8.99 -25.31 15.30
C GLY A 345 -10.24 -24.43 15.49
N ASP A 346 -10.08 -23.16 15.81
CA ASP A 346 -11.17 -22.20 16.07
C ASP A 346 -11.38 -21.18 14.94
N VAL A 347 -10.71 -21.32 13.79
CA VAL A 347 -10.77 -20.36 12.70
C VAL A 347 -11.71 -20.81 11.58
N ASN A 348 -12.30 -19.84 10.89
CA ASN A 348 -13.19 -20.07 9.75
C ASN A 348 -12.44 -20.17 8.42
N GLY A 349 -11.20 -19.67 8.37
CA GLY A 349 -10.33 -19.72 7.20
C GLY A 349 -8.88 -19.50 7.56
N ILE A 350 -7.99 -19.91 6.68
CA ILE A 350 -6.54 -19.78 6.82
C ILE A 350 -6.01 -19.05 5.58
N LEU A 351 -5.27 -17.96 5.82
CA LEU A 351 -4.56 -17.22 4.78
C LEU A 351 -3.05 -17.31 5.04
N VAL A 352 -2.30 -17.74 4.03
CA VAL A 352 -0.84 -17.74 4.04
C VAL A 352 -0.35 -16.68 3.03
N PRO A 353 0.23 -15.57 3.51
CA PRO A 353 0.66 -14.46 2.68
C PRO A 353 2.01 -14.70 2.00
N GLY A 354 2.46 -13.73 1.20
CA GLY A 354 3.79 -13.67 0.62
C GLY A 354 4.89 -13.51 1.66
N GLY A 355 6.13 -13.80 1.25
CA GLY A 355 7.32 -13.65 2.06
C GLY A 355 8.56 -14.18 1.36
N PHE A 356 9.75 -13.90 1.90
CA PHE A 356 11.03 -14.33 1.37
C PHE A 356 11.86 -15.11 2.41
N GLY A 357 12.72 -16.02 1.93
CA GLY A 357 13.64 -16.78 2.76
C GLY A 357 13.01 -17.95 3.52
N LEU A 358 13.86 -18.77 4.14
CA LEU A 358 13.50 -20.08 4.72
C LEU A 358 12.74 -19.98 6.05
N ARG A 359 12.90 -18.90 6.80
CA ARG A 359 12.31 -18.72 8.13
C ARG A 359 10.80 -18.98 8.11
N GLY A 360 10.27 -19.81 9.01
CA GLY A 360 8.84 -20.09 9.21
C GLY A 360 8.14 -20.86 8.08
N VAL A 361 8.86 -21.36 7.06
CA VAL A 361 8.25 -22.04 5.89
C VAL A 361 7.57 -23.35 6.29
N GLU A 362 8.17 -24.14 7.18
CA GLU A 362 7.58 -25.42 7.60
C GLU A 362 6.25 -25.23 8.35
N GLY A 363 6.11 -24.16 9.15
CA GLY A 363 4.83 -23.82 9.77
C GLY A 363 3.78 -23.37 8.75
N MET A 364 4.18 -22.67 7.68
CA MET A 364 3.26 -22.33 6.57
C MET A 364 2.82 -23.59 5.79
N ILE A 365 3.74 -24.53 5.54
CA ILE A 365 3.42 -25.83 4.93
C ILE A 365 2.44 -26.60 5.81
N LEU A 366 2.66 -26.63 7.12
CA LEU A 366 1.77 -27.26 8.08
C LEU A 366 0.38 -26.62 8.10
N ALA A 367 0.29 -25.29 8.02
CA ALA A 367 -0.99 -24.60 7.95
C ALA A 367 -1.77 -24.96 6.67
N ALA A 368 -1.10 -25.05 5.52
CA ALA A 368 -1.71 -25.49 4.26
C ALA A 368 -2.19 -26.94 4.34
N ARG A 369 -1.39 -27.82 4.97
CA ARG A 369 -1.79 -29.22 5.25
C ARG A 369 -3.02 -29.29 6.14
N TYR A 370 -3.02 -28.53 7.23
CA TYR A 370 -4.13 -28.49 8.18
C TYR A 370 -5.43 -28.05 7.50
N ALA A 371 -5.36 -26.99 6.68
CA ALA A 371 -6.49 -26.51 5.90
C ALA A 371 -7.02 -27.59 4.95
N ARG A 372 -6.15 -28.25 4.18
CA ARG A 372 -6.52 -29.30 3.23
C ARG A 372 -7.19 -30.50 3.90
N GLU A 373 -6.58 -31.01 4.97
CA GLU A 373 -7.05 -32.23 5.66
C GLU A 373 -8.35 -31.99 6.42
N ASN A 374 -8.52 -30.79 7.03
CA ASN A 374 -9.70 -30.44 7.83
C ASN A 374 -10.80 -29.70 7.05
N LYS A 375 -10.61 -29.52 5.72
CA LYS A 375 -11.57 -28.82 4.85
C LYS A 375 -11.85 -27.37 5.30
N ILE A 376 -10.86 -26.69 5.89
CA ILE A 376 -10.93 -25.28 6.27
C ILE A 376 -10.58 -24.44 5.05
N PRO A 377 -11.37 -23.41 4.69
CA PRO A 377 -11.05 -22.50 3.61
C PRO A 377 -9.61 -21.99 3.66
N TYR A 378 -8.91 -22.06 2.52
CA TYR A 378 -7.50 -21.67 2.38
C TYR A 378 -7.32 -20.70 1.23
N LEU A 379 -6.59 -19.59 1.49
CA LEU A 379 -6.10 -18.68 0.48
C LEU A 379 -4.58 -18.53 0.60
N GLY A 380 -3.85 -18.93 -0.44
CA GLY A 380 -2.40 -18.81 -0.51
C GLY A 380 -1.97 -17.70 -1.47
N LEU A 381 -1.14 -16.75 -1.02
CA LEU A 381 -0.66 -15.63 -1.81
C LEU A 381 0.86 -15.73 -2.02
N CYS A 382 1.34 -15.72 -3.24
CA CYS A 382 2.76 -15.77 -3.62
C CYS A 382 3.48 -16.96 -2.94
N LEU A 383 4.24 -16.75 -1.87
CA LEU A 383 4.83 -17.84 -1.08
C LEU A 383 3.76 -18.80 -0.56
N GLY A 384 2.57 -18.30 -0.22
CA GLY A 384 1.44 -19.14 0.21
C GLY A 384 1.00 -20.16 -0.84
N MET A 385 1.05 -19.83 -2.13
CA MET A 385 0.86 -20.79 -3.20
C MET A 385 2.01 -21.79 -3.27
N GLN A 386 3.24 -21.32 -3.19
CA GLN A 386 4.42 -22.20 -3.27
C GLN A 386 4.44 -23.24 -2.15
N VAL A 387 4.18 -22.82 -0.90
CA VAL A 387 4.15 -23.77 0.24
C VAL A 387 2.97 -24.75 0.15
N SER A 388 1.84 -24.37 -0.44
CA SER A 388 0.73 -25.29 -0.66
C SER A 388 1.05 -26.37 -1.72
N ILE A 389 1.82 -26.01 -2.74
CA ILE A 389 2.32 -26.97 -3.74
C ILE A 389 3.36 -27.91 -3.14
N ILE A 390 4.29 -27.39 -2.32
CA ILE A 390 5.28 -28.19 -1.59
C ILE A 390 4.55 -29.17 -0.67
N GLU A 391 3.57 -28.69 0.09
CA GLU A 391 2.72 -29.54 0.96
C GLU A 391 2.08 -30.68 0.18
N PHE A 392 1.41 -30.35 -0.93
CA PHE A 392 0.72 -31.32 -1.76
C PHE A 392 1.68 -32.35 -2.38
N ALA A 393 2.82 -31.89 -2.86
CA ALA A 393 3.87 -32.75 -3.41
C ALA A 393 4.41 -33.74 -2.34
N ARG A 394 4.62 -33.28 -1.10
CA ARG A 394 5.11 -34.13 -0.01
C ARG A 394 4.07 -35.16 0.45
N HIS A 395 2.84 -34.72 0.71
CA HIS A 395 1.86 -35.53 1.46
C HIS A 395 0.81 -36.21 0.56
N VAL A 396 0.64 -35.76 -0.68
CA VAL A 396 -0.29 -36.37 -1.63
C VAL A 396 0.43 -37.08 -2.77
N CYS A 397 1.46 -36.45 -3.37
CA CYS A 397 2.24 -37.08 -4.44
C CYS A 397 3.35 -38.01 -3.93
N GLY A 398 3.72 -37.94 -2.64
CA GLY A 398 4.72 -38.83 -2.04
C GLY A 398 6.18 -38.41 -2.22
N PHE A 399 6.46 -37.17 -2.63
CA PHE A 399 7.81 -36.61 -2.75
C PHE A 399 8.27 -35.99 -1.43
N ASN A 400 8.71 -36.81 -0.48
CA ASN A 400 8.97 -36.41 0.91
C ASN A 400 9.93 -35.23 1.09
N ASP A 401 10.84 -35.01 0.16
CA ASP A 401 11.82 -33.91 0.15
C ASP A 401 11.46 -32.79 -0.81
N ALA A 402 10.26 -32.77 -1.38
CA ALA A 402 9.82 -31.71 -2.28
C ALA A 402 9.98 -30.34 -1.62
N HIS A 403 10.60 -29.41 -2.36
CA HIS A 403 10.86 -28.06 -1.88
C HIS A 403 10.99 -27.03 -3.03
N SER A 404 11.20 -25.77 -2.65
CA SER A 404 11.69 -24.71 -3.55
C SER A 404 13.22 -24.71 -3.56
N ILE A 405 13.86 -24.54 -4.72
CA ILE A 405 15.33 -24.36 -4.82
C ILE A 405 15.79 -23.10 -4.10
N GLU A 406 14.95 -22.09 -3.91
CA GLU A 406 15.25 -20.91 -3.11
C GLU A 406 15.53 -21.28 -1.66
N LEU A 407 14.74 -22.23 -1.15
CA LEU A 407 14.67 -22.54 0.27
C LEU A 407 15.54 -23.76 0.65
N ASP A 408 15.61 -24.74 -0.26
CA ASP A 408 16.51 -25.89 -0.17
C ASP A 408 17.14 -26.20 -1.55
N PRO A 409 18.37 -25.72 -1.79
CA PRO A 409 19.08 -25.98 -3.05
C PRO A 409 19.43 -27.44 -3.29
N ASN A 410 19.34 -28.30 -2.27
CA ASN A 410 19.70 -29.72 -2.33
C ASN A 410 18.49 -30.65 -2.50
N THR A 411 17.26 -30.12 -2.59
CA THR A 411 16.07 -30.94 -2.81
C THR A 411 16.20 -31.78 -4.09
N THR A 412 15.81 -33.03 -4.02
CA THR A 412 15.76 -33.90 -5.22
C THR A 412 14.45 -33.72 -6.02
N HIS A 413 13.46 -33.06 -5.41
CA HIS A 413 12.17 -32.74 -6.02
C HIS A 413 11.90 -31.24 -5.98
N PRO A 414 12.55 -30.44 -6.85
CA PRO A 414 12.38 -28.98 -6.88
C PRO A 414 11.06 -28.60 -7.56
N VAL A 415 9.96 -28.71 -6.84
CA VAL A 415 8.62 -28.38 -7.37
C VAL A 415 8.42 -26.87 -7.61
N ILE A 416 9.25 -26.03 -6.98
CA ILE A 416 9.35 -24.60 -7.21
C ILE A 416 10.79 -24.29 -7.63
N ALA A 417 10.98 -23.62 -8.76
CA ALA A 417 12.30 -23.37 -9.36
C ALA A 417 12.37 -22.01 -10.07
N LEU A 418 13.57 -21.60 -10.44
CA LEU A 418 13.77 -20.45 -11.34
C LEU A 418 13.31 -20.82 -12.75
N MET A 419 12.77 -19.83 -13.45
CA MET A 419 12.56 -19.95 -14.89
C MET A 419 13.90 -19.82 -15.62
N PRO A 420 14.09 -20.52 -16.76
CA PRO A 420 15.35 -20.52 -17.50
C PRO A 420 15.84 -19.14 -17.95
N ASP A 421 14.94 -18.17 -18.11
CA ASP A 421 15.23 -16.79 -18.49
C ASP A 421 15.64 -15.88 -17.31
N GLN A 422 15.58 -16.38 -16.09
CA GLN A 422 16.03 -15.70 -14.87
C GLN A 422 17.35 -16.24 -14.30
N ASP A 423 17.93 -17.23 -14.95
CA ASP A 423 19.19 -17.83 -14.53
C ASP A 423 20.37 -16.89 -14.84
N GLY A 424 21.23 -16.63 -13.84
CA GLY A 424 22.43 -15.78 -13.99
C GLY A 424 22.26 -14.29 -13.66
N VAL A 425 21.15 -13.86 -13.06
CA VAL A 425 20.94 -12.47 -12.61
C VAL A 425 21.57 -12.28 -11.22
N GLU A 426 22.65 -11.47 -11.14
CA GLU A 426 23.41 -11.23 -9.90
C GLU A 426 22.77 -10.16 -8.97
N ASP A 427 22.07 -9.17 -9.52
CA ASP A 427 21.47 -8.08 -8.75
C ASP A 427 20.18 -8.53 -8.04
N ILE A 428 20.06 -8.26 -6.73
CA ILE A 428 18.87 -8.62 -5.94
C ILE A 428 17.73 -7.61 -6.17
N GLY A 429 18.04 -6.33 -6.35
CA GLY A 429 17.04 -5.27 -6.55
C GLY A 429 16.57 -5.15 -8.00
N GLY A 430 15.26 -5.11 -8.25
CA GLY A 430 14.68 -4.88 -9.58
C GLY A 430 14.76 -6.07 -10.54
N THR A 431 15.07 -7.28 -10.04
CA THR A 431 15.24 -8.51 -10.86
C THR A 431 14.11 -9.51 -10.70
N LEU A 432 13.10 -9.16 -9.91
CA LEU A 432 11.88 -9.94 -9.71
C LEU A 432 10.94 -9.79 -10.91
N ARG A 433 9.99 -10.72 -11.04
CA ARG A 433 8.80 -10.50 -11.84
C ARG A 433 7.92 -9.51 -11.08
N LEU A 434 7.88 -8.26 -11.56
CA LEU A 434 7.27 -7.12 -10.88
C LEU A 434 6.16 -6.49 -11.70
N GLY A 435 5.04 -6.15 -11.05
CA GLY A 435 3.92 -5.45 -11.66
C GLY A 435 2.83 -6.37 -12.19
N ALA A 436 1.95 -5.82 -13.01
CA ALA A 436 0.78 -6.52 -13.51
C ALA A 436 1.12 -7.44 -14.69
N TYR A 437 0.72 -8.70 -14.57
CA TYR A 437 0.84 -9.70 -15.63
C TYR A 437 -0.49 -10.36 -15.92
N PRO A 438 -0.75 -10.70 -17.19
CA PRO A 438 -1.99 -11.36 -17.58
C PRO A 438 -2.00 -12.82 -17.15
N CYS A 439 -3.18 -13.30 -16.73
CA CYS A 439 -3.45 -14.71 -16.44
C CYS A 439 -4.74 -15.13 -17.12
N VAL A 440 -4.77 -16.35 -17.64
CA VAL A 440 -5.94 -16.97 -18.26
C VAL A 440 -6.48 -18.04 -17.31
N LEU A 441 -7.73 -17.88 -16.90
CA LEU A 441 -8.43 -18.80 -15.99
C LEU A 441 -9.16 -19.91 -16.74
N ASP A 442 -9.14 -21.11 -16.15
CA ASP A 442 -9.97 -22.22 -16.60
C ASP A 442 -11.45 -21.94 -16.24
N LYS A 443 -12.34 -22.06 -17.22
CA LYS A 443 -13.78 -21.79 -17.07
C LYS A 443 -14.50 -22.68 -16.06
N ASP A 444 -13.97 -23.87 -15.81
CA ASP A 444 -14.53 -24.83 -14.86
C ASP A 444 -13.89 -24.72 -13.46
N SER A 445 -13.28 -23.56 -13.14
CA SER A 445 -12.61 -23.31 -11.85
C SER A 445 -13.43 -22.42 -10.93
N LYS A 446 -13.23 -22.58 -9.62
CA LYS A 446 -13.75 -21.65 -8.60
C LYS A 446 -13.17 -20.25 -8.76
N ALA A 447 -11.91 -20.15 -9.20
CA ALA A 447 -11.30 -18.87 -9.53
C ALA A 447 -12.12 -18.15 -10.62
N TYR A 448 -12.49 -18.82 -11.70
CA TYR A 448 -13.33 -18.23 -12.74
C TYR A 448 -14.72 -17.81 -12.20
N GLU A 449 -15.34 -18.63 -11.34
CA GLU A 449 -16.65 -18.31 -10.75
C GLU A 449 -16.64 -16.97 -10.02
N VAL A 450 -15.59 -16.65 -9.26
CA VAL A 450 -15.51 -15.39 -8.50
C VAL A 450 -15.02 -14.20 -9.31
N TYR A 451 -14.13 -14.41 -10.30
CA TYR A 451 -13.70 -13.33 -11.19
C TYR A 451 -14.72 -12.97 -12.28
N GLY A 452 -15.50 -13.94 -12.73
CA GLY A 452 -16.49 -13.77 -13.79
C GLY A 452 -15.92 -13.54 -15.20
N THR A 453 -14.61 -13.71 -15.37
CA THR A 453 -13.90 -13.56 -16.65
C THR A 453 -12.74 -14.54 -16.76
N THR A 454 -12.39 -14.93 -18.00
CA THR A 454 -11.24 -15.80 -18.25
C THR A 454 -9.91 -15.05 -18.31
N GLU A 455 -9.93 -13.77 -18.63
CA GLU A 455 -8.72 -12.96 -18.71
C GLU A 455 -8.67 -12.01 -17.54
N ILE A 456 -7.63 -12.15 -16.71
CA ILE A 456 -7.37 -11.31 -15.55
C ILE A 456 -5.94 -10.78 -15.63
N SER A 457 -5.66 -9.76 -14.84
CA SER A 457 -4.30 -9.22 -14.70
C SER A 457 -4.06 -8.92 -13.24
N GLU A 458 -3.01 -9.51 -12.67
CA GLU A 458 -2.67 -9.38 -11.25
C GLU A 458 -1.23 -8.90 -11.07
N ARG A 459 -0.95 -8.25 -9.92
CA ARG A 459 0.39 -7.76 -9.58
C ARG A 459 1.24 -8.87 -9.00
N HIS A 460 2.50 -8.94 -9.40
CA HIS A 460 3.49 -9.92 -8.99
C HIS A 460 4.69 -9.27 -8.31
N ARG A 461 5.31 -10.04 -7.40
CA ARG A 461 6.57 -9.71 -6.74
C ARG A 461 7.28 -10.99 -6.31
N HIS A 462 7.84 -11.72 -7.26
CA HIS A 462 8.51 -12.99 -7.00
C HIS A 462 9.53 -13.32 -8.09
N ARG A 463 10.37 -14.32 -7.85
CA ARG A 463 11.39 -14.81 -8.78
C ARG A 463 11.17 -16.28 -9.13
N TYR A 464 10.68 -17.08 -8.20
CA TYR A 464 10.52 -18.52 -8.34
C TYR A 464 9.09 -18.85 -8.76
N GLU A 465 8.97 -19.89 -9.58
CA GLU A 465 7.73 -20.34 -10.24
C GLU A 465 7.53 -21.83 -10.03
N VAL A 466 6.32 -22.31 -10.33
CA VAL A 466 6.04 -23.76 -10.39
C VAL A 466 6.89 -24.42 -11.47
N ASN A 467 7.62 -25.47 -11.09
CA ASN A 467 8.43 -26.22 -12.02
C ASN A 467 7.52 -27.06 -12.95
N ASN A 468 7.63 -26.82 -14.26
CA ASN A 468 6.79 -27.45 -15.26
C ASN A 468 6.93 -28.97 -15.33
N ASP A 469 8.07 -29.55 -14.90
CA ASP A 469 8.30 -31.00 -14.89
C ASP A 469 7.36 -31.73 -13.91
N TYR A 470 6.80 -31.04 -12.93
CA TYR A 470 5.89 -31.61 -11.93
C TYR A 470 4.41 -31.37 -12.22
N ARG A 471 4.06 -30.59 -13.26
CA ARG A 471 2.65 -30.21 -13.54
C ARG A 471 1.76 -31.46 -13.74
N ALA A 472 2.20 -32.42 -14.54
CA ALA A 472 1.46 -33.64 -14.78
C ALA A 472 1.22 -34.43 -13.48
N THR A 473 2.27 -34.59 -12.67
CA THR A 473 2.15 -35.30 -11.39
C THR A 473 1.18 -34.61 -10.44
N LEU A 474 1.23 -33.29 -10.31
CA LEU A 474 0.31 -32.53 -9.46
C LEU A 474 -1.15 -32.71 -9.93
N THR A 475 -1.39 -32.61 -11.23
CA THR A 475 -2.76 -32.76 -11.80
C THR A 475 -3.27 -34.18 -11.71
N ASP A 476 -2.44 -35.19 -11.93
CA ASP A 476 -2.83 -36.60 -11.82
C ASP A 476 -3.25 -36.99 -10.39
N HIS A 477 -2.75 -36.25 -9.39
CA HIS A 477 -3.12 -36.43 -7.97
C HIS A 477 -4.28 -35.52 -7.51
N GLY A 478 -4.88 -34.72 -8.42
CA GLY A 478 -6.10 -33.97 -8.14
C GLY A 478 -5.93 -32.47 -7.88
N MET A 479 -4.72 -31.90 -8.03
CA MET A 479 -4.53 -30.46 -8.05
C MET A 479 -4.92 -29.88 -9.41
N LYS A 480 -5.76 -28.86 -9.43
CA LYS A 480 -6.12 -28.15 -10.65
C LYS A 480 -5.24 -26.89 -10.83
N LEU A 481 -4.56 -26.79 -11.96
CA LEU A 481 -3.81 -25.59 -12.36
C LEU A 481 -4.80 -24.65 -13.06
N CYS A 482 -5.55 -23.89 -12.27
CA CYS A 482 -6.74 -23.16 -12.72
C CYS A 482 -6.44 -21.80 -13.36
N GLY A 483 -5.21 -21.30 -13.28
CA GLY A 483 -4.75 -20.09 -13.96
C GLY A 483 -3.36 -20.24 -14.50
N THR A 484 -3.13 -19.79 -15.76
CA THR A 484 -1.83 -19.82 -16.40
C THR A 484 -1.53 -18.52 -17.14
N SER A 485 -0.25 -18.26 -17.43
CA SER A 485 0.12 -17.21 -18.38
C SER A 485 -0.54 -17.47 -19.76
N PRO A 486 -0.75 -16.44 -20.60
CA PRO A 486 -1.42 -16.60 -21.91
C PRO A 486 -0.77 -17.63 -22.83
N ASP A 487 0.54 -17.83 -22.73
CA ASP A 487 1.29 -18.86 -23.46
C ASP A 487 1.21 -20.25 -22.80
N GLY A 488 0.52 -20.37 -21.66
CA GLY A 488 0.35 -21.58 -20.87
C GLY A 488 1.61 -22.05 -20.14
N ARG A 489 2.72 -21.30 -20.20
CA ARG A 489 4.03 -21.72 -19.70
C ARG A 489 4.18 -21.60 -18.19
N ILE A 490 3.56 -20.56 -17.59
CA ILE A 490 3.65 -20.27 -16.16
C ILE A 490 2.33 -20.62 -15.48
N VAL A 491 2.42 -21.27 -14.33
CA VAL A 491 1.26 -21.53 -13.46
C VAL A 491 1.06 -20.36 -12.52
N GLU A 492 -0.07 -19.68 -12.64
CA GLU A 492 -0.40 -18.47 -11.89
C GLU A 492 -1.35 -18.75 -10.72
N MET A 493 -2.19 -19.77 -10.85
CA MET A 493 -3.18 -20.15 -9.84
C MET A 493 -3.39 -21.65 -9.78
N ILE A 494 -3.65 -22.15 -8.57
CA ILE A 494 -4.04 -23.52 -8.30
C ILE A 494 -5.29 -23.56 -7.45
N GLU A 495 -6.03 -24.67 -7.56
CA GLU A 495 -7.14 -25.00 -6.66
C GLU A 495 -7.24 -26.51 -6.42
N LEU A 496 -7.88 -26.89 -5.31
CA LEU A 496 -8.30 -28.26 -5.05
C LEU A 496 -9.81 -28.37 -5.28
N PRO A 497 -10.27 -29.01 -6.37
CA PRO A 497 -11.69 -29.07 -6.73
C PRO A 497 -12.58 -29.69 -5.66
N ASP A 498 -12.09 -30.74 -4.99
CA ASP A 498 -12.81 -31.48 -3.94
C ASP A 498 -12.79 -30.81 -2.56
N HIS A 499 -12.19 -29.61 -2.46
CA HIS A 499 -12.16 -28.82 -1.25
C HIS A 499 -13.21 -27.69 -1.30
N PRO A 500 -13.90 -27.34 -0.20
CA PRO A 500 -14.87 -26.25 -0.21
C PRO A 500 -14.30 -24.94 -0.78
N TRP A 501 -13.11 -24.54 -0.32
CA TRP A 501 -12.35 -23.40 -0.83
C TRP A 501 -10.85 -23.63 -0.55
N PHE A 502 -10.10 -24.00 -1.55
CA PHE A 502 -8.65 -24.07 -1.49
C PHE A 502 -8.11 -23.50 -2.79
N ILE A 503 -7.76 -22.23 -2.75
CA ILE A 503 -7.25 -21.49 -3.91
C ILE A 503 -5.93 -20.83 -3.50
N ALA A 504 -4.96 -20.85 -4.40
CA ALA A 504 -3.74 -20.10 -4.20
C ALA A 504 -3.25 -19.49 -5.52
N THR A 505 -2.64 -18.32 -5.42
CA THR A 505 -2.13 -17.54 -6.55
C THR A 505 -0.69 -17.13 -6.32
N GLN A 506 0.10 -17.12 -7.41
CA GLN A 506 1.47 -16.60 -7.39
C GLN A 506 1.50 -15.07 -7.32
N ALA A 507 0.39 -14.43 -7.64
CA ALA A 507 0.21 -12.99 -7.58
C ALA A 507 -0.07 -12.46 -6.16
N HIS A 508 -0.16 -11.12 -6.09
CA HIS A 508 -0.54 -10.33 -4.92
C HIS A 508 -1.87 -9.59 -5.14
N PRO A 509 -3.01 -10.30 -5.15
CA PRO A 509 -4.33 -9.70 -5.39
C PRO A 509 -4.73 -8.68 -4.32
N GLU A 510 -4.18 -8.77 -3.10
CA GLU A 510 -4.38 -7.82 -2.01
C GLU A 510 -4.04 -6.39 -2.42
N LEU A 511 -3.06 -6.20 -3.30
CA LEU A 511 -2.61 -4.88 -3.78
C LEU A 511 -3.65 -4.20 -4.67
N LYS A 512 -4.59 -4.95 -5.25
CA LYS A 512 -5.65 -4.44 -6.14
C LYS A 512 -7.00 -4.30 -5.46
N SER A 513 -7.14 -4.75 -4.21
CA SER A 513 -8.40 -4.63 -3.47
C SER A 513 -8.71 -3.18 -3.08
N ARG A 514 -9.98 -2.80 -3.16
CA ARG A 514 -10.50 -1.48 -2.81
C ARG A 514 -11.72 -1.63 -1.88
N PRO A 515 -11.98 -0.69 -0.96
CA PRO A 515 -13.12 -0.81 -0.05
C PRO A 515 -14.48 -0.80 -0.77
N ASN A 516 -14.58 -0.06 -1.87
CA ASN A 516 -15.77 0.01 -2.73
C ASN A 516 -15.77 -1.03 -3.88
N ARG A 517 -14.68 -1.77 -4.05
CA ARG A 517 -14.51 -2.80 -5.08
C ARG A 517 -13.57 -3.89 -4.55
N PRO A 518 -14.06 -4.71 -3.59
CA PRO A 518 -13.28 -5.80 -3.02
C PRO A 518 -12.75 -6.76 -4.08
N HIS A 519 -11.53 -7.24 -3.89
CA HIS A 519 -10.95 -8.19 -4.83
C HIS A 519 -11.69 -9.54 -4.77
N PRO A 520 -11.99 -10.18 -5.93
CA PRO A 520 -12.81 -11.40 -6.01
C PRO A 520 -12.34 -12.54 -5.11
N LEU A 521 -11.04 -12.81 -5.02
CA LEU A 521 -10.49 -13.90 -4.19
C LEU A 521 -10.67 -13.67 -2.67
N PHE A 522 -10.77 -12.43 -2.23
CA PHE A 522 -11.00 -12.10 -0.82
C PHE A 522 -12.48 -12.05 -0.47
N ARG A 523 -13.33 -11.82 -1.46
CA ARG A 523 -14.78 -11.85 -1.29
C ARG A 523 -15.34 -13.27 -1.32
N GLY A 524 -14.83 -14.15 -2.21
CA GLY A 524 -15.26 -15.53 -2.40
C GLY A 524 -14.89 -16.41 -1.23
#